data_aa1c738f23f04c4aea05d62952b18833
#
_entry.id   aa1c738f23f04c4aea05d62952b18833
#
_cell.length_a   1.000
_cell.length_b   1.000
_cell.length_c   1.000
_cell.angle_alpha   90.00
_cell.angle_beta   90.00
_cell.angle_gamma   90.00
#
_symmetry.space_group_name_H-M   'P 1'
#
loop_
_entity.id
_entity.type
_entity.pdbx_description
1 polymer ?
#
loop_
_entity_poly.entity_id
_entity_poly.type
_entity_poly.pdbx_seq_one_letter_code
_entity_poly.pdbx_strand_id
1 'polypeptide(L)'
;NAKIENAQGGFTGSGIGGGNGASGTVTIKDDSTVTATGGEAGAGIGGGYAGLGDVTIEGNTMVNATGGAGAAGIGSGVGSVNDAAGNGNKITIRSNETGTPTVNATGGKSGIDEETEEKIPGGAGIGSGAGDAKANITLEGKVTITATAGKDNVAIGDKNGEQVFTGLDGSITRYDSEGNDITLPTDPGY
;
A
#
# COMPACT_ATOMS: atom_id res chain seq x y z
N ASN A 1 19.90 9.94 6.59
CA ASN A 1 18.81 10.64 5.89
C ASN A 1 18.87 10.29 4.40
N ALA A 2 17.89 9.56 3.88
CA ALA A 2 17.74 9.31 2.45
C ALA A 2 16.53 10.11 1.94
N LYS A 3 16.65 10.68 0.72
CA LYS A 3 15.55 11.39 0.07
C LYS A 3 15.36 10.82 -1.33
N ILE A 4 14.18 10.28 -1.59
CA ILE A 4 13.73 9.84 -2.93
C ILE A 4 12.51 10.70 -3.28
N GLU A 5 12.68 11.67 -4.17
CA GLU A 5 11.63 12.66 -4.47
C GLU A 5 10.62 12.20 -5.51
N ASN A 6 11.01 11.30 -6.40
CA ASN A 6 10.12 10.83 -7.46
C ASN A 6 10.62 9.49 -8.02
N ALA A 7 10.24 8.40 -7.38
CA ALA A 7 10.43 7.06 -7.93
C ALA A 7 9.19 6.70 -8.77
N GLN A 8 9.38 6.54 -10.08
CA GLN A 8 8.31 6.21 -11.00
C GLN A 8 8.50 4.81 -11.57
N GLY A 9 7.50 3.95 -11.40
CA GLY A 9 7.49 2.62 -12.02
C GLY A 9 7.36 2.67 -13.53
N GLY A 10 7.99 1.71 -14.22
CA GLY A 10 7.65 1.41 -15.61
C GLY A 10 6.25 0.80 -15.70
N PHE A 11 5.69 0.59 -16.89
CA PHE A 11 4.29 0.21 -17.13
C PHE A 11 3.73 -0.84 -16.14
N THR A 12 4.44 -1.94 -15.91
CA THR A 12 4.02 -3.01 -14.97
C THR A 12 4.83 -3.05 -13.67
N GLY A 13 5.76 -2.11 -13.48
CA GLY A 13 6.64 -2.05 -12.33
C GLY A 13 6.10 -1.21 -11.19
N SER A 14 6.49 -1.54 -9.96
CA SER A 14 6.30 -0.65 -8.82
C SER A 14 7.18 0.59 -8.93
N GLY A 15 6.83 1.67 -8.25
CA GLY A 15 7.69 2.85 -8.10
C GLY A 15 8.99 2.48 -7.37
N ILE A 16 8.87 1.72 -6.28
CA ILE A 16 10.00 1.13 -5.55
C ILE A 16 9.66 -0.32 -5.24
N GLY A 17 10.46 -1.27 -5.78
CA GLY A 17 10.30 -2.69 -5.49
C GLY A 17 10.33 -3.58 -6.73
N GLY A 18 9.29 -4.38 -6.95
CA GLY A 18 9.25 -5.40 -7.99
C GLY A 18 8.89 -4.87 -9.40
N GLY A 19 9.43 -5.53 -10.43
CA GLY A 19 9.01 -5.36 -11.82
C GLY A 19 7.85 -6.30 -12.20
N ASN A 20 7.62 -6.52 -13.49
CA ASN A 20 6.59 -7.42 -13.99
C ASN A 20 6.79 -8.85 -13.45
N GLY A 21 5.77 -9.43 -12.86
CA GLY A 21 5.80 -10.77 -12.26
C GLY A 21 6.66 -10.88 -11.00
N ALA A 22 7.18 -9.78 -10.49
CA ALA A 22 8.13 -9.80 -9.37
C ALA A 22 7.58 -9.14 -8.10
N SER A 23 7.78 -9.82 -6.98
CA SER A 23 7.56 -9.25 -5.65
C SER A 23 8.65 -8.25 -5.30
N GLY A 24 8.32 -7.26 -4.47
CA GLY A 24 9.27 -6.28 -3.97
C GLY A 24 9.51 -6.45 -2.48
N THR A 25 10.79 -6.50 -2.07
CA THR A 25 11.19 -6.40 -0.67
C THR A 25 11.82 -5.04 -0.43
N VAL A 26 11.15 -4.21 0.39
CA VAL A 26 11.53 -2.81 0.58
C VAL A 26 11.61 -2.49 2.07
N THR A 27 12.68 -1.86 2.48
CA THR A 27 12.82 -1.31 3.84
C THR A 27 13.12 0.19 3.78
N ILE A 28 12.27 0.99 4.42
CA ILE A 28 12.41 2.44 4.55
C ILE A 28 12.58 2.75 6.03
N LYS A 29 13.65 3.44 6.40
CA LYS A 29 13.98 3.70 7.80
C LYS A 29 14.75 5.00 7.99
N ASP A 30 14.84 5.43 9.24
CA ASP A 30 15.75 6.48 9.74
C ASP A 30 15.69 7.80 8.93
N ASP A 31 14.91 8.77 9.34
CA ASP A 31 14.83 10.13 8.76
C ASP A 31 14.71 10.17 7.22
N SER A 32 14.11 9.14 6.62
CA SER A 32 13.96 9.06 5.17
C SER A 32 12.68 9.75 4.68
N THR A 33 12.77 10.40 3.52
CA THR A 33 11.60 10.93 2.79
C THR A 33 11.50 10.24 1.44
N VAL A 34 10.37 9.63 1.17
CA VAL A 34 10.14 8.83 -0.05
C VAL A 34 8.83 9.24 -0.72
N THR A 35 8.89 9.52 -2.01
CA THR A 35 7.72 9.66 -2.87
C THR A 35 7.84 8.66 -4.02
N ALA A 36 6.86 7.77 -4.14
CA ALA A 36 6.87 6.70 -5.13
C ALA A 36 5.50 6.54 -5.80
N THR A 37 5.51 6.38 -7.12
CA THR A 37 4.32 6.13 -7.92
C THR A 37 4.52 4.86 -8.74
N GLY A 38 3.59 3.94 -8.66
CA GLY A 38 3.59 2.74 -9.50
C GLY A 38 3.41 3.06 -10.97
N GLY A 39 3.91 2.18 -11.83
CA GLY A 39 3.45 2.14 -13.22
C GLY A 39 2.00 1.69 -13.29
N GLU A 40 1.43 1.54 -14.47
CA GLU A 40 -0.03 1.35 -14.65
C GLU A 40 -0.60 0.17 -13.85
N ALA A 41 0.14 -0.91 -13.69
CA ALA A 41 -0.29 -2.09 -12.93
C ALA A 41 0.58 -2.40 -11.70
N GLY A 42 1.50 -1.51 -11.33
CA GLY A 42 2.42 -1.70 -10.21
C GLY A 42 2.03 -0.92 -8.97
N ALA A 43 2.41 -1.43 -7.79
CA ALA A 43 2.26 -0.71 -6.53
C ALA A 43 3.13 0.57 -6.51
N GLY A 44 2.77 1.56 -5.72
CA GLY A 44 3.67 2.67 -5.42
C GLY A 44 4.96 2.14 -4.78
N ILE A 45 4.82 1.35 -3.72
CA ILE A 45 5.92 0.66 -3.04
C ILE A 45 5.51 -0.80 -2.83
N GLY A 46 6.31 -1.75 -3.34
CA GLY A 46 6.07 -3.17 -3.16
C GLY A 46 6.15 -3.98 -4.45
N GLY A 47 5.10 -4.71 -4.81
CA GLY A 47 5.08 -5.58 -5.99
C GLY A 47 4.76 -4.86 -7.29
N GLY A 48 5.33 -5.34 -8.41
CA GLY A 48 4.85 -5.00 -9.75
C GLY A 48 3.59 -5.81 -10.10
N TYR A 49 3.18 -5.80 -11.38
CA TYR A 49 2.10 -6.65 -11.87
C TYR A 49 2.31 -8.10 -11.42
N ALA A 50 1.26 -8.74 -10.91
CA ALA A 50 1.29 -10.09 -10.32
C ALA A 50 2.30 -10.30 -9.17
N GLY A 51 2.93 -9.27 -8.65
CA GLY A 51 3.92 -9.32 -7.58
C GLY A 51 3.37 -8.89 -6.22
N LEU A 52 3.86 -9.52 -5.15
CA LEU A 52 3.56 -9.20 -3.76
C LEU A 52 4.51 -8.12 -3.20
N GLY A 53 4.08 -7.41 -2.15
CA GLY A 53 4.91 -6.49 -1.39
C GLY A 53 5.33 -7.08 -0.03
N ASP A 54 6.65 -7.13 0.25
CA ASP A 54 7.20 -7.25 1.60
C ASP A 54 7.84 -5.92 1.97
N VAL A 55 7.07 -5.08 2.69
CA VAL A 55 7.43 -3.68 2.94
C VAL A 55 7.55 -3.43 4.43
N THR A 56 8.68 -2.87 4.85
CA THR A 56 8.90 -2.40 6.22
C THR A 56 9.18 -0.90 6.21
N ILE A 57 8.42 -0.15 7.01
CA ILE A 57 8.58 1.30 7.21
C ILE A 57 8.76 1.53 8.70
N GLU A 58 9.88 2.15 9.11
CA GLU A 58 10.18 2.34 10.51
C GLU A 58 10.89 3.67 10.83
N GLY A 59 10.71 4.15 12.05
CA GLY A 59 11.37 5.35 12.56
C GLY A 59 10.80 6.65 11.99
N ASN A 60 11.58 7.72 12.07
CA ASN A 60 11.15 9.06 11.61
C ASN A 60 11.15 9.14 10.06
N THR A 61 10.22 8.47 9.43
CA THR A 61 10.09 8.44 7.97
C THR A 61 8.87 9.20 7.48
N MET A 62 8.96 9.81 6.29
CA MET A 62 7.82 10.35 5.56
C MET A 62 7.69 9.61 4.22
N VAL A 63 6.57 8.92 4.02
CA VAL A 63 6.31 8.12 2.84
C VAL A 63 5.04 8.57 2.14
N ASN A 64 5.16 8.91 0.85
CA ASN A 64 4.03 9.16 -0.04
C ASN A 64 4.05 8.10 -1.14
N ALA A 65 3.07 7.24 -1.20
CA ALA A 65 2.99 6.13 -2.15
C ALA A 65 1.66 6.13 -2.90
N THR A 66 1.72 6.06 -4.22
CA THR A 66 0.54 6.00 -5.08
C THR A 66 0.63 4.78 -5.99
N GLY A 67 -0.39 3.94 -5.99
CA GLY A 67 -0.50 2.80 -6.89
C GLY A 67 -0.89 3.20 -8.30
N GLY A 68 -0.48 2.42 -9.29
CA GLY A 68 -1.04 2.44 -10.64
C GLY A 68 -2.48 1.92 -10.67
N ALA A 69 -3.15 1.95 -11.82
CA ALA A 69 -4.53 1.51 -11.95
C ALA A 69 -4.73 0.10 -11.40
N GLY A 70 -5.63 -0.06 -10.46
CA GLY A 70 -5.88 -1.32 -9.76
C GLY A 70 -4.80 -1.76 -8.76
N ALA A 71 -3.67 -1.07 -8.64
CA ALA A 71 -2.59 -1.48 -7.76
C ALA A 71 -2.62 -0.77 -6.40
N ALA A 72 -2.04 -1.37 -5.37
CA ALA A 72 -1.96 -0.75 -4.04
C ALA A 72 -1.02 0.47 -4.01
N GLY A 73 -1.27 1.43 -3.13
CA GLY A 73 -0.28 2.45 -2.79
C GLY A 73 0.97 1.80 -2.18
N ILE A 74 0.77 1.00 -1.14
CA ILE A 74 1.81 0.16 -0.53
C ILE A 74 1.31 -1.28 -0.48
N GLY A 75 2.03 -2.20 -1.13
CA GLY A 75 1.67 -3.62 -1.15
C GLY A 75 1.81 -4.27 -2.51
N SER A 76 0.74 -4.85 -3.07
CA SER A 76 0.83 -5.58 -4.34
C SER A 76 0.36 -4.79 -5.56
N GLY A 77 0.87 -5.20 -6.72
CA GLY A 77 0.33 -4.79 -8.02
C GLY A 77 -0.97 -5.52 -8.36
N VAL A 78 -1.47 -5.25 -9.57
CA VAL A 78 -2.65 -5.91 -10.15
C VAL A 78 -2.37 -7.39 -10.41
N GLY A 79 -3.39 -8.24 -10.31
CA GLY A 79 -3.30 -9.68 -10.63
C GLY A 79 -2.51 -10.50 -9.60
N SER A 80 -2.13 -9.91 -8.48
CA SER A 80 -1.37 -10.59 -7.44
C SER A 80 -2.22 -11.65 -6.75
N VAL A 81 -1.61 -12.79 -6.50
CA VAL A 81 -2.18 -13.91 -5.73
C VAL A 81 -1.22 -14.27 -4.60
N ASN A 82 -1.73 -15.03 -3.60
CA ASN A 82 -0.84 -15.57 -2.57
C ASN A 82 0.24 -16.46 -3.18
N ASP A 83 1.41 -16.51 -2.55
CA ASP A 83 2.46 -17.43 -2.94
C ASP A 83 2.04 -18.91 -2.77
N ALA A 84 2.89 -19.83 -3.19
CA ALA A 84 2.62 -21.26 -3.09
C ALA A 84 2.45 -21.77 -1.64
N ALA A 85 2.92 -21.02 -0.66
CA ALA A 85 2.72 -21.30 0.77
C ALA A 85 1.46 -20.62 1.34
N GLY A 86 0.71 -19.87 0.51
CA GLY A 86 -0.51 -19.17 0.90
C GLY A 86 -0.26 -17.81 1.56
N ASN A 87 0.98 -17.29 1.49
CA ASN A 87 1.32 -15.97 2.01
C ASN A 87 0.92 -14.88 1.01
N GLY A 88 0.36 -13.79 1.51
CA GLY A 88 0.08 -12.58 0.75
C GLY A 88 1.13 -11.49 0.98
N ASN A 89 0.72 -10.24 0.80
CA ASN A 89 1.55 -9.10 1.14
C ASN A 89 1.93 -9.13 2.62
N LYS A 90 3.13 -8.69 2.92
CA LYS A 90 3.59 -8.47 4.29
C LYS A 90 4.00 -7.01 4.44
N ILE A 91 3.26 -6.26 5.24
CA ILE A 91 3.50 -4.83 5.41
C ILE A 91 3.64 -4.56 6.90
N THR A 92 4.78 -4.00 7.30
CA THR A 92 5.06 -3.61 8.68
C THR A 92 5.34 -2.12 8.74
N ILE A 93 4.58 -1.38 9.56
CA ILE A 93 4.81 0.04 9.80
C ILE A 93 4.93 0.23 11.31
N ARG A 94 6.07 0.76 11.77
CA ARG A 94 6.34 0.87 13.21
C ARG A 94 7.18 2.08 13.59
N SER A 95 6.91 2.64 14.77
CA SER A 95 7.84 3.55 15.39
C SER A 95 9.04 2.80 16.00
N ASN A 96 10.13 3.52 16.17
CA ASN A 96 11.32 3.04 16.89
C ASN A 96 11.96 4.19 17.67
N GLU A 97 13.17 4.00 18.18
CA GLU A 97 13.90 5.02 18.95
C GLU A 97 14.20 6.29 18.12
N THR A 98 14.23 6.21 16.78
CA THR A 98 14.49 7.34 15.89
C THR A 98 13.25 8.17 15.62
N GLY A 99 12.04 7.64 15.84
CA GLY A 99 10.80 8.40 15.73
C GLY A 99 9.58 7.64 15.21
N THR A 100 8.64 8.41 14.69
CA THR A 100 7.31 7.97 14.27
C THR A 100 7.16 8.10 12.75
N PRO A 101 6.78 7.03 12.04
CA PRO A 101 6.52 7.11 10.61
C PRO A 101 5.25 7.90 10.30
N THR A 102 5.31 8.71 9.25
CA THR A 102 4.17 9.35 8.61
C THR A 102 3.99 8.76 7.22
N VAL A 103 2.87 8.10 6.98
CA VAL A 103 2.60 7.38 5.74
C VAL A 103 1.33 7.89 5.09
N ASN A 104 1.44 8.37 3.85
CA ASN A 104 0.32 8.70 2.98
C ASN A 104 0.31 7.70 1.83
N ALA A 105 -0.69 6.85 1.76
CA ALA A 105 -0.79 5.80 0.77
C ALA A 105 -2.12 5.88 0.01
N THR A 106 -2.05 5.97 -1.31
CA THR A 106 -3.21 6.06 -2.18
C THR A 106 -3.25 4.87 -3.12
N GLY A 107 -4.31 4.11 -3.06
CA GLY A 107 -4.60 3.04 -4.00
C GLY A 107 -4.88 3.59 -5.40
N GLY A 108 -4.50 2.83 -6.40
CA GLY A 108 -4.73 3.19 -7.78
C GLY A 108 -6.22 3.20 -8.16
N LYS A 109 -6.55 3.95 -9.16
CA LYS A 109 -7.93 4.05 -9.69
C LYS A 109 -8.39 2.71 -10.27
N SER A 110 -9.69 2.51 -10.40
CA SER A 110 -10.22 1.41 -11.20
C SER A 110 -9.79 1.55 -12.66
N GLY A 111 -9.57 0.42 -13.32
CA GLY A 111 -9.22 0.34 -14.72
C GLY A 111 -10.19 -0.55 -15.50
N ILE A 112 -9.83 -0.82 -16.75
CA ILE A 112 -10.48 -1.82 -17.62
C ILE A 112 -9.36 -2.71 -18.13
N ASP A 113 -9.54 -4.01 -18.06
CA ASP A 113 -8.67 -4.97 -18.73
C ASP A 113 -8.93 -4.89 -20.23
N GLU A 114 -7.92 -4.51 -21.01
CA GLU A 114 -8.07 -4.29 -22.46
C GLU A 114 -8.30 -5.59 -23.25
N GLU A 115 -7.93 -6.74 -22.70
CA GLU A 115 -8.10 -8.04 -23.36
C GLU A 115 -9.48 -8.65 -23.08
N THR A 116 -9.99 -8.50 -21.83
CA THR A 116 -11.24 -9.11 -21.40
C THR A 116 -12.41 -8.12 -21.33
N GLU A 117 -12.14 -6.82 -21.47
CA GLU A 117 -13.09 -5.72 -21.23
C GLU A 117 -13.70 -5.72 -19.81
N GLU A 118 -13.12 -6.50 -18.90
CA GLU A 118 -13.59 -6.56 -17.52
C GLU A 118 -13.08 -5.37 -16.71
N LYS A 119 -13.92 -4.93 -15.77
CA LYS A 119 -13.56 -3.85 -14.85
C LYS A 119 -12.56 -4.36 -13.82
N ILE A 120 -11.41 -3.70 -13.73
CA ILE A 120 -10.44 -3.88 -12.67
C ILE A 120 -10.81 -2.93 -11.52
N PRO A 121 -11.08 -3.42 -10.30
CA PRO A 121 -11.30 -2.53 -9.14
C PRO A 121 -10.03 -1.72 -8.86
N GLY A 122 -10.15 -0.64 -8.15
CA GLY A 122 -8.99 0.12 -7.67
C GLY A 122 -8.16 -0.67 -6.67
N GLY A 123 -6.96 -0.21 -6.34
CA GLY A 123 -6.11 -0.82 -5.32
C GLY A 123 -6.42 -0.33 -3.91
N ALA A 124 -5.98 -1.05 -2.89
CA ALA A 124 -5.98 -0.55 -1.52
C ALA A 124 -4.98 0.61 -1.34
N GLY A 125 -5.23 1.51 -0.40
CA GLY A 125 -4.20 2.47 0.02
C GLY A 125 -2.98 1.71 0.56
N ILE A 126 -3.19 0.87 1.57
CA ILE A 126 -2.17 -0.05 2.11
C ILE A 126 -2.76 -1.46 2.08
N GLY A 127 -2.11 -2.38 1.35
CA GLY A 127 -2.61 -3.75 1.27
C GLY A 127 -2.52 -4.36 -0.11
N SER A 128 -3.65 -4.82 -0.66
CA SER A 128 -3.66 -5.52 -1.94
C SER A 128 -4.15 -4.65 -3.09
N GLY A 129 -3.54 -4.83 -4.25
CA GLY A 129 -4.10 -4.40 -5.51
C GLY A 129 -5.30 -5.27 -5.92
N ALA A 130 -5.83 -5.04 -7.10
CA ALA A 130 -6.85 -5.86 -7.73
C ALA A 130 -6.29 -7.27 -7.99
N GLY A 131 -6.76 -8.24 -7.23
CA GLY A 131 -6.28 -9.62 -7.25
C GLY A 131 -6.73 -10.37 -5.99
N ASP A 132 -6.19 -11.59 -5.82
CA ASP A 132 -6.56 -12.48 -4.74
C ASP A 132 -5.54 -12.52 -3.58
N ALA A 133 -4.52 -11.68 -3.63
CA ALA A 133 -3.52 -11.62 -2.58
C ALA A 133 -4.12 -11.12 -1.26
N LYS A 134 -3.75 -11.78 -0.17
CA LYS A 134 -4.05 -11.31 1.19
C LYS A 134 -3.17 -10.14 1.57
N ALA A 135 -3.62 -9.34 2.52
CA ALA A 135 -2.83 -8.30 3.16
C ALA A 135 -2.56 -8.67 4.64
N ASN A 136 -1.30 -8.97 4.95
CA ASN A 136 -0.85 -9.15 6.34
C ASN A 136 -0.16 -7.86 6.78
N ILE A 137 -0.92 -7.00 7.45
CA ILE A 137 -0.46 -5.66 7.86
C ILE A 137 -0.24 -5.66 9.37
N THR A 138 0.94 -5.24 9.78
CA THR A 138 1.32 -5.08 11.18
C THR A 138 1.64 -3.61 11.43
N LEU A 139 0.96 -3.01 12.40
CA LEU A 139 1.25 -1.67 12.89
C LEU A 139 1.72 -1.77 14.33
N GLU A 140 2.82 -1.10 14.68
CA GLU A 140 3.41 -1.18 16.02
C GLU A 140 3.84 0.20 16.53
N GLY A 141 3.55 0.45 17.80
CA GLY A 141 3.90 1.70 18.48
C GLY A 141 3.10 2.89 17.95
N LYS A 142 3.73 4.06 17.88
CA LYS A 142 3.09 5.28 17.41
C LYS A 142 3.25 5.42 15.89
N VAL A 143 2.14 5.51 15.15
CA VAL A 143 2.13 5.69 13.71
C VAL A 143 1.19 6.80 13.29
N THR A 144 1.49 7.49 12.19
CA THR A 144 0.58 8.44 11.55
C THR A 144 0.31 7.97 10.12
N ILE A 145 -0.91 7.56 9.84
CA ILE A 145 -1.28 6.95 8.56
C ILE A 145 -2.48 7.68 7.96
N THR A 146 -2.37 8.05 6.69
CA THR A 146 -3.48 8.45 5.84
C THR A 146 -3.54 7.47 4.67
N ALA A 147 -4.61 6.70 4.58
CA ALA A 147 -4.80 5.72 3.52
C ALA A 147 -6.06 6.03 2.72
N THR A 148 -5.92 6.07 1.39
CA THR A 148 -7.04 6.32 0.47
C THR A 148 -7.25 5.09 -0.41
N ALA A 149 -8.47 4.56 -0.41
CA ALA A 149 -8.87 3.45 -1.27
C ALA A 149 -8.97 3.89 -2.73
N GLY A 150 -8.63 3.01 -3.67
CA GLY A 150 -9.15 3.08 -5.01
C GLY A 150 -10.62 2.61 -5.07
N LYS A 151 -11.31 2.91 -6.16
CA LYS A 151 -12.74 2.58 -6.29
C LYS A 151 -13.00 1.07 -6.18
N ASP A 152 -14.00 0.72 -5.40
CA ASP A 152 -14.41 -0.68 -5.13
C ASP A 152 -13.34 -1.49 -4.37
N ASN A 153 -12.47 -0.83 -3.59
CA ASN A 153 -11.49 -1.45 -2.70
C ASN A 153 -11.50 -0.76 -1.33
N VAL A 154 -10.63 -1.19 -0.43
CA VAL A 154 -10.51 -0.73 0.96
C VAL A 154 -9.33 0.23 1.13
N ALA A 155 -9.36 1.06 2.17
CA ALA A 155 -8.24 1.94 2.46
C ALA A 155 -7.04 1.15 3.01
N ILE A 156 -7.28 0.23 3.97
CA ILE A 156 -6.22 -0.61 4.57
C ILE A 156 -6.73 -2.04 4.68
N GLY A 157 -6.21 -2.95 3.86
CA GLY A 157 -6.65 -4.35 3.85
C GLY A 157 -6.55 -5.02 2.49
N ASP A 158 -7.48 -5.92 2.23
CA ASP A 158 -7.59 -6.66 0.97
C ASP A 158 -9.06 -6.85 0.56
N LYS A 159 -9.31 -7.60 -0.51
CA LYS A 159 -10.67 -7.86 -1.00
C LYS A 159 -11.66 -8.45 0.03
N ASN A 160 -11.16 -8.99 1.16
CA ASN A 160 -12.01 -9.51 2.23
C ASN A 160 -12.46 -8.42 3.22
N GLY A 161 -11.95 -7.20 3.07
CA GLY A 161 -12.37 -6.02 3.82
C GLY A 161 -11.25 -5.25 4.50
N GLU A 162 -11.65 -4.20 5.21
CA GLU A 162 -10.76 -3.36 6.02
C GLU A 162 -10.13 -4.15 7.15
N GLN A 163 -8.83 -3.97 7.35
CA GLN A 163 -8.14 -4.49 8.53
C GLN A 163 -8.31 -3.53 9.70
N VAL A 164 -8.69 -4.06 10.86
CA VAL A 164 -8.91 -3.32 12.10
C VAL A 164 -7.66 -3.37 12.96
N PHE A 165 -7.31 -2.24 13.57
CA PHE A 165 -6.19 -2.12 14.50
C PHE A 165 -6.66 -1.59 15.84
N THR A 166 -6.19 -2.17 16.93
CA THR A 166 -6.53 -1.77 18.29
C THR A 166 -5.29 -1.60 19.14
N GLY A 167 -5.35 -0.71 20.11
CA GLY A 167 -4.27 -0.53 21.09
C GLY A 167 -3.01 0.14 20.54
N LEU A 168 -3.11 0.84 19.43
CA LEU A 168 -2.01 1.64 18.86
C LEU A 168 -2.05 3.08 19.36
N ASP A 169 -0.87 3.69 19.46
CA ASP A 169 -0.73 5.14 19.60
C ASP A 169 -0.62 5.81 18.22
N GLY A 170 -1.05 7.06 18.10
CA GLY A 170 -0.93 7.83 16.86
C GLY A 170 -2.27 8.11 16.20
N SER A 171 -2.33 8.08 14.87
CA SER A 171 -3.57 8.31 14.12
C SER A 171 -3.62 7.50 12.84
N ILE A 172 -4.81 6.98 12.53
CA ILE A 172 -5.12 6.35 11.25
C ILE A 172 -6.34 7.09 10.69
N THR A 173 -6.20 7.65 9.51
CA THR A 173 -7.30 8.26 8.76
C THR A 173 -7.49 7.49 7.47
N ARG A 174 -8.73 7.14 7.16
CA ARG A 174 -9.10 6.35 5.98
C ARG A 174 -10.05 7.14 5.10
N TYR A 175 -9.79 7.13 3.82
CA TYR A 175 -10.66 7.73 2.80
C TYR A 175 -11.08 6.70 1.77
N ASP A 176 -12.30 6.82 1.29
CA ASP A 176 -12.73 6.12 0.07
C ASP A 176 -12.18 6.83 -1.19
N SER A 177 -12.50 6.27 -2.36
CA SER A 177 -12.05 6.82 -3.65
C SER A 177 -12.66 8.18 -4.03
N GLU A 178 -13.68 8.61 -3.30
CA GLU A 178 -14.39 9.89 -3.49
C GLU A 178 -13.92 10.94 -2.50
N GLY A 179 -13.05 10.55 -1.55
CA GLY A 179 -12.50 11.42 -0.51
C GLY A 179 -13.39 11.53 0.72
N ASN A 180 -14.39 10.65 0.88
CA ASN A 180 -15.16 10.60 2.12
C ASN A 180 -14.35 9.94 3.22
N ASP A 181 -14.46 10.47 4.44
CA ASP A 181 -13.83 9.88 5.61
C ASP A 181 -14.58 8.59 6.03
N ILE A 182 -13.87 7.48 5.99
CA ILE A 182 -14.34 6.15 6.38
C ILE A 182 -13.51 5.59 7.55
N THR A 183 -12.86 6.45 8.33
CA THR A 183 -12.06 6.09 9.49
C THR A 183 -12.90 5.29 10.47
N LEU A 184 -12.35 4.16 10.94
CA LEU A 184 -13.08 3.27 11.84
C LEU A 184 -13.07 3.82 13.28
N PRO A 185 -14.16 3.68 14.06
CA PRO A 185 -14.20 4.11 15.45
C PRO A 185 -13.14 3.44 16.35
N THR A 186 -12.57 2.34 15.91
CA THR A 186 -11.49 1.61 16.59
C THR A 186 -10.10 2.07 16.20
N ASP A 187 -9.97 2.88 15.14
CA ASP A 187 -8.69 3.40 14.71
C ASP A 187 -8.16 4.45 15.71
N PRO A 188 -6.85 4.48 15.97
CA PRO A 188 -6.27 5.49 16.86
C PRO A 188 -6.45 6.89 16.30
N GLY A 189 -6.84 7.83 17.16
CA GLY A 189 -7.05 9.23 16.79
C GLY A 189 -8.41 9.54 16.15
N TYR A 190 -9.36 8.59 16.18
CA TYR A 190 -10.76 8.78 15.76
C TYR A 190 -11.49 9.82 16.60
#